data_94ab4cb9c381d4bfdeda4ae0324302e5
#
_entry.id   94ab4cb9c381d4bfdeda4ae0324302e5
#
_cell.length_a   1.000
_cell.length_b   1.000
_cell.length_c   1.000
_cell.angle_alpha   90.00
_cell.angle_beta   90.00
_cell.angle_gamma   90.00
#
_symmetry.space_group_name_H-M   'P 1'
#
loop_
_entity.id
_entity.type
_entity.pdbx_description
1 polymer ?
#
loop_
_entity_poly.entity_id
_entity_poly.type
_entity_poly.pdbx_seq_one_letter_code
_entity_poly.pdbx_strand_id
1 'polypeptide(L)'
;MEGIERKKEWRSGELADFFQQMAVMTGSGIPLCRALGILGDCTDSRRFRKIYEELRRKMEKGTLASSAMEQTGVFPEMAVNMIRAGEAGGTVQEMAGRLAVHYRKEHRMQRRIQGALLYPKFLGLLSVFLVL
;
A
#
# COMPACT_ATOMS: atom_id res chain seq x y z
N MET A 1 -16.39 -7.96 17.88
CA MET A 1 -16.53 -6.52 17.93
C MET A 1 -15.34 -5.79 17.36
N GLU A 2 -14.15 -6.19 17.74
CA GLU A 2 -12.94 -5.57 17.21
C GLU A 2 -12.91 -5.64 15.70
N GLY A 3 -13.48 -6.67 15.12
CA GLY A 3 -13.58 -6.77 13.68
C GLY A 3 -14.29 -5.58 13.04
N ILE A 4 -15.20 -4.96 13.78
CA ILE A 4 -15.92 -3.79 13.30
C ILE A 4 -15.02 -2.59 13.18
N GLU A 5 -14.09 -2.46 14.14
CA GLU A 5 -13.16 -1.34 14.17
C GLU A 5 -11.93 -1.57 13.30
N ARG A 6 -11.78 -2.76 12.74
CA ARG A 6 -10.62 -3.09 11.93
C ARG A 6 -10.58 -2.22 10.69
N LYS A 7 -9.50 -1.49 10.52
CA LYS A 7 -9.28 -0.68 9.34
C LYS A 7 -9.13 -1.59 8.12
N LYS A 8 -9.72 -1.18 7.02
CA LYS A 8 -9.64 -1.94 5.78
C LYS A 8 -8.21 -1.90 5.24
N GLU A 9 -7.68 -3.06 4.89
CA GLU A 9 -6.36 -3.12 4.29
C GLU A 9 -6.33 -2.34 2.98
N TRP A 10 -5.18 -1.73 2.72
CA TRP A 10 -4.97 -1.02 1.48
C TRP A 10 -4.88 -2.02 0.32
N ARG A 11 -5.38 -1.62 -0.82
CA ARG A 11 -5.32 -2.41 -2.04
C ARG A 11 -3.91 -2.39 -2.62
N SER A 12 -3.63 -3.32 -3.53
CA SER A 12 -2.30 -3.44 -4.14
C SER A 12 -1.83 -2.16 -4.80
N GLY A 13 -2.71 -1.45 -5.51
CA GLY A 13 -2.36 -0.18 -6.14
C GLY A 13 -2.00 0.89 -5.13
N GLU A 14 -2.74 0.95 -4.03
CA GLU A 14 -2.48 1.91 -2.96
C GLU A 14 -1.16 1.61 -2.26
N LEU A 15 -0.90 0.32 -2.02
CA LEU A 15 0.36 -0.12 -1.41
C LEU A 15 1.55 0.17 -2.33
N ALA A 16 1.39 -0.09 -3.63
CA ALA A 16 2.44 0.20 -4.60
C ALA A 16 2.82 1.68 -4.58
N ASP A 17 1.82 2.55 -4.57
CA ASP A 17 2.06 4.00 -4.55
C ASP A 17 2.73 4.43 -3.25
N PHE A 18 2.27 3.91 -2.13
CA PHE A 18 2.85 4.24 -0.83
C PHE A 18 4.34 3.87 -0.77
N PHE A 19 4.67 2.63 -1.14
CA PHE A 19 6.04 2.17 -1.08
C PHE A 19 6.93 2.82 -2.13
N GLN A 20 6.37 3.17 -3.29
CA GLN A 20 7.09 3.91 -4.32
C GLN A 20 7.51 5.29 -3.79
N GLN A 21 6.58 6.01 -3.18
CA GLN A 21 6.88 7.31 -2.61
C GLN A 21 7.88 7.21 -1.46
N MET A 22 7.71 6.20 -0.61
CA MET A 22 8.64 5.95 0.47
C MET A 22 10.06 5.74 -0.06
N ALA A 23 10.20 4.89 -1.08
CA ALA A 23 11.51 4.59 -1.66
C ALA A 23 12.15 5.83 -2.28
N VAL A 24 11.37 6.61 -3.03
CA VAL A 24 11.87 7.82 -3.70
C VAL A 24 12.32 8.86 -2.68
N MET A 25 11.50 9.12 -1.68
CA MET A 25 11.82 10.15 -0.69
C MET A 25 13.00 9.78 0.19
N THR A 26 13.04 8.54 0.67
CA THR A 26 14.18 8.10 1.47
C THR A 26 15.46 8.03 0.64
N GLY A 27 15.33 7.68 -0.63
CA GLY A 27 16.47 7.67 -1.56
C GLY A 27 17.03 9.05 -1.83
N SER A 28 16.19 10.08 -1.70
CA SER A 28 16.61 11.48 -1.86
C SER A 28 17.16 12.09 -0.58
N GLY A 29 17.26 11.29 0.48
CA GLY A 29 17.80 11.77 1.75
C GLY A 29 16.78 12.37 2.70
N ILE A 30 15.49 12.30 2.36
CA ILE A 30 14.43 12.81 3.22
C ILE A 30 14.14 11.77 4.32
N PRO A 31 14.21 12.14 5.60
CA PRO A 31 13.86 11.20 6.67
C PRO A 31 12.43 10.70 6.49
N LEU A 32 12.22 9.43 6.82
CA LEU A 32 10.93 8.78 6.60
C LEU A 32 9.79 9.51 7.32
N CYS A 33 10.03 9.94 8.55
CA CYS A 33 9.02 10.65 9.31
C CYS A 33 8.58 11.93 8.60
N ARG A 34 9.55 12.67 8.05
CA ARG A 34 9.26 13.88 7.29
C ARG A 34 8.54 13.58 5.99
N ALA A 35 8.94 12.48 5.33
CA ALA A 35 8.29 12.05 4.10
C ALA A 35 6.81 11.75 4.33
N LEU A 36 6.49 11.11 5.44
CA LEU A 36 5.10 10.82 5.79
C LEU A 36 4.28 12.09 6.00
N GLY A 37 4.89 13.10 6.60
CA GLY A 37 4.24 14.39 6.75
C GLY A 37 3.92 15.03 5.41
N ILE A 38 4.88 15.00 4.48
CA ILE A 38 4.70 15.56 3.15
C ILE A 38 3.59 14.81 2.40
N LEU A 39 3.61 13.48 2.47
CA LEU A 39 2.59 12.66 1.82
C LEU A 39 1.20 12.95 2.37
N GLY A 40 1.10 13.10 3.68
CA GLY A 40 -0.18 13.44 4.31
C GLY A 40 -0.71 14.78 3.87
N ASP A 41 0.17 15.76 3.68
CA ASP A 41 -0.23 17.09 3.22
C ASP A 41 -0.64 17.10 1.74
N CYS A 42 -0.05 16.20 0.94
CA CYS A 42 -0.27 16.18 -0.50
C CYS A 42 -1.46 15.32 -0.92
N THR A 43 -1.94 14.44 -0.07
CA THR A 43 -3.03 13.55 -0.45
C THR A 43 -4.39 14.23 -0.29
N ASP A 44 -5.27 13.96 -1.24
CA ASP A 44 -6.65 14.45 -1.16
C ASP A 44 -7.53 13.47 -0.39
N SER A 45 -7.05 12.25 -0.16
CA SER A 45 -7.82 11.23 0.52
C SER A 45 -7.73 11.39 2.03
N ARG A 46 -8.89 11.57 2.68
CA ARG A 46 -8.94 11.64 4.15
C ARG A 46 -8.46 10.34 4.77
N ARG A 47 -8.79 9.21 4.13
CA ARG A 47 -8.39 7.89 4.61
C ARG A 47 -6.87 7.74 4.64
N PHE A 48 -6.20 8.13 3.57
CA PHE A 48 -4.74 8.06 3.50
C PHE A 48 -4.09 9.07 4.43
N ARG A 49 -4.65 10.27 4.53
CA ARG A 49 -4.11 11.30 5.41
C ARG A 49 -4.10 10.83 6.86
N LYS A 50 -5.16 10.16 7.28
CA LYS A 50 -5.24 9.60 8.64
C LYS A 50 -4.10 8.61 8.90
N ILE A 51 -3.83 7.74 7.94
CA ILE A 51 -2.78 6.73 8.09
C ILE A 51 -1.41 7.40 8.12
N TYR A 52 -1.15 8.34 7.22
CA TYR A 52 0.12 9.05 7.20
C TYR A 52 0.37 9.79 8.52
N GLU A 53 -0.63 10.46 9.03
CA GLU A 53 -0.52 11.18 10.30
C GLU A 53 -0.29 10.23 11.47
N GLU A 54 -0.97 9.11 11.49
CA GLU A 54 -0.81 8.10 12.53
C GLU A 54 0.61 7.54 12.52
N LEU A 55 1.12 7.19 11.35
CA LEU A 55 2.49 6.70 11.21
C LEU A 55 3.50 7.75 11.68
N ARG A 56 3.34 8.98 11.22
CA ARG A 56 4.25 10.07 11.59
C ARG A 56 4.25 10.29 13.09
N ARG A 57 3.08 10.37 13.69
CA ARG A 57 2.95 10.62 15.13
C ARG A 57 3.65 9.52 15.93
N LYS A 58 3.44 8.27 15.57
CA LYS A 58 4.05 7.15 16.28
C LYS A 58 5.57 7.15 16.11
N MET A 59 6.04 7.45 14.93
CA MET A 59 7.48 7.50 14.67
C MET A 59 8.14 8.67 15.40
N GLU A 60 7.47 9.80 15.53
CA GLU A 60 7.98 10.93 16.29
C GLU A 60 8.15 10.58 17.76
N LYS A 61 7.37 9.62 18.25
CA LYS A 61 7.48 9.14 19.63
C LYS A 61 8.54 8.05 19.80
N GLY A 62 9.23 7.70 18.72
CA GLY A 62 10.29 6.70 18.75
C GLY A 62 9.89 5.31 18.30
N THR A 63 8.67 5.13 17.81
CA THR A 63 8.23 3.85 17.29
C THR A 63 8.88 3.60 15.93
N LEU A 64 9.37 2.38 15.71
CA LEU A 64 9.92 2.02 14.41
C LEU A 64 8.83 2.02 13.34
N ALA A 65 9.23 2.30 12.09
CA ALA A 65 8.28 2.36 10.98
C ALA A 65 7.47 1.07 10.84
N SER A 66 8.13 -0.07 10.93
CA SER A 66 7.45 -1.36 10.82
C SER A 66 6.42 -1.57 11.92
N SER A 67 6.76 -1.21 13.15
CA SER A 67 5.84 -1.33 14.26
C SER A 67 4.65 -0.39 14.13
N ALA A 68 4.90 0.84 13.68
CA ALA A 68 3.84 1.80 13.42
C ALA A 68 2.91 1.29 12.33
N MET A 69 3.47 0.73 11.25
CA MET A 69 2.69 0.16 10.15
C MET A 69 1.81 -1.00 10.64
N GLU A 70 2.38 -1.88 11.44
CA GLU A 70 1.64 -3.02 11.99
C GLU A 70 0.45 -2.56 12.82
N GLN A 71 0.64 -1.52 13.62
CA GLN A 71 -0.41 -1.00 14.49
C GLN A 71 -1.56 -0.37 13.72
N THR A 72 -1.33 0.14 12.51
CA THR A 72 -2.42 0.72 11.71
C THR A 72 -3.38 -0.33 11.17
N GLY A 73 -2.90 -1.56 10.98
CA GLY A 73 -3.74 -2.64 10.47
C GLY A 73 -4.08 -2.58 8.99
N VAL A 74 -3.54 -1.62 8.24
CA VAL A 74 -3.84 -1.50 6.81
C VAL A 74 -2.77 -2.13 5.91
N PHE A 75 -1.63 -2.51 6.47
CA PHE A 75 -0.52 -3.09 5.72
C PHE A 75 -0.48 -4.60 5.87
N PRO A 76 -0.25 -5.34 4.77
CA PRO A 76 -0.09 -6.79 4.86
C PRO A 76 1.11 -7.18 5.71
N GLU A 77 1.03 -8.33 6.33
CA GLU A 77 2.10 -8.84 7.20
C GLU A 77 3.44 -8.93 6.47
N MET A 78 3.42 -9.38 5.22
CA MET A 78 4.62 -9.47 4.40
C MET A 78 5.33 -8.12 4.28
N ALA A 79 4.56 -7.06 4.02
CA ALA A 79 5.12 -5.72 3.88
C ALA A 79 5.76 -5.25 5.18
N VAL A 80 5.06 -5.44 6.30
CA VAL A 80 5.57 -5.07 7.61
C VAL A 80 6.87 -5.81 7.91
N ASN A 81 6.91 -7.11 7.64
CA ASN A 81 8.09 -7.91 7.91
C ASN A 81 9.28 -7.53 7.04
N MET A 82 9.05 -7.17 5.78
CA MET A 82 10.12 -6.72 4.89
C MET A 82 10.71 -5.39 5.35
N ILE A 83 9.87 -4.45 5.76
CA ILE A 83 10.36 -3.17 6.29
C ILE A 83 11.11 -3.40 7.60
N ARG A 84 10.63 -4.32 8.43
CA ARG A 84 11.32 -4.66 9.68
C ARG A 84 12.71 -5.22 9.41
N ALA A 85 12.82 -6.09 8.41
CA ALA A 85 14.12 -6.62 8.00
C ALA A 85 15.03 -5.51 7.48
N GLY A 86 14.47 -4.57 6.73
CA GLY A 86 15.21 -3.43 6.23
C GLY A 86 15.71 -2.51 7.33
N GLU A 87 14.90 -2.31 8.36
CA GLU A 87 15.32 -1.52 9.52
C GLU A 87 16.51 -2.15 10.23
N ALA A 88 16.48 -3.47 10.39
CA ALA A 88 17.55 -4.19 11.05
C ALA A 88 18.86 -4.14 10.23
N GLY A 89 18.75 -4.15 8.91
CA GLY A 89 19.92 -4.18 8.03
C GLY A 89 20.29 -2.83 7.41
N GLY A 90 19.54 -1.78 7.70
CA GLY A 90 19.79 -0.46 7.10
C GLY A 90 19.41 -0.36 5.64
N THR A 91 18.47 -1.19 5.19
CA THR A 91 18.08 -1.26 3.77
C THR A 91 16.60 -0.98 3.56
N VAL A 92 16.01 -0.08 4.36
CA VAL A 92 14.58 0.25 4.27
C VAL A 92 14.22 0.75 2.86
N GLN A 93 15.06 1.60 2.28
CA GLN A 93 14.81 2.13 0.94
C GLN A 93 14.71 1.00 -0.09
N GLU A 94 15.63 0.04 -0.03
CA GLU A 94 15.63 -1.09 -0.95
C GLU A 94 14.38 -1.96 -0.76
N MET A 95 14.02 -2.23 0.49
CA MET A 95 12.84 -3.02 0.79
C MET A 95 11.57 -2.32 0.29
N ALA A 96 11.47 -1.02 0.50
CA ALA A 96 10.33 -0.25 0.01
C ALA A 96 10.23 -0.32 -1.50
N GLY A 97 11.36 -0.22 -2.19
CA GLY A 97 11.39 -0.34 -3.65
C GLY A 97 10.91 -1.70 -4.13
N ARG A 98 11.35 -2.76 -3.46
CA ARG A 98 10.91 -4.12 -3.80
C ARG A 98 9.43 -4.32 -3.57
N LEU A 99 8.91 -3.77 -2.49
CA LEU A 99 7.48 -3.84 -2.18
C LEU A 99 6.67 -3.08 -3.22
N ALA A 100 7.15 -1.93 -3.65
CA ALA A 100 6.48 -1.14 -4.69
C ALA A 100 6.36 -1.95 -5.98
N VAL A 101 7.43 -2.63 -6.39
CA VAL A 101 7.42 -3.46 -7.60
C VAL A 101 6.46 -4.63 -7.42
N HIS A 102 6.51 -5.30 -6.27
CA HIS A 102 5.67 -6.45 -5.99
C HIS A 102 4.19 -6.10 -6.07
N TYR A 103 3.79 -5.02 -5.39
CA TYR A 103 2.37 -4.65 -5.37
C TYR A 103 1.91 -4.05 -6.68
N ARG A 104 2.80 -3.44 -7.44
CA ARG A 104 2.46 -2.95 -8.79
C ARG A 104 2.16 -4.12 -9.72
N LYS A 105 2.95 -5.18 -9.65
CA LYS A 105 2.71 -6.40 -10.43
C LYS A 105 1.40 -7.06 -10.01
N GLU A 106 1.16 -7.17 -8.72
CA GLU A 106 -0.07 -7.75 -8.20
C GLU A 106 -1.29 -6.97 -8.67
N HIS A 107 -1.19 -5.65 -8.64
CA HIS A 107 -2.27 -4.77 -9.11
C HIS A 107 -2.55 -4.99 -10.61
N ARG A 108 -1.51 -5.09 -11.40
CA ARG A 108 -1.65 -5.36 -12.85
C ARG A 108 -2.31 -6.71 -13.10
N MET A 109 -1.91 -7.72 -12.36
CA MET A 109 -2.50 -9.06 -12.50
C MET A 109 -3.97 -9.06 -12.15
N GLN A 110 -4.33 -8.38 -11.07
CA GLN A 110 -5.73 -8.27 -10.67
C GLN A 110 -6.56 -7.60 -11.75
N ARG A 111 -6.03 -6.54 -12.36
CA ARG A 111 -6.71 -5.85 -13.44
C ARG A 111 -6.88 -6.73 -14.68
N ARG A 112 -5.85 -7.51 -15.01
CA ARG A 112 -5.91 -8.44 -16.13
C ARG A 112 -6.95 -9.52 -15.91
N ILE A 113 -6.98 -10.08 -14.71
CA ILE A 113 -7.96 -11.13 -14.37
C ILE A 113 -9.37 -10.57 -14.44
N GLN A 114 -9.60 -9.38 -13.90
CA GLN A 114 -10.90 -8.74 -13.96
C GLN A 114 -11.32 -8.47 -15.41
N GLY A 115 -10.41 -7.98 -16.22
CA GLY A 115 -10.67 -7.75 -17.63
C GLY A 115 -10.97 -9.02 -18.38
N ALA A 116 -10.21 -10.10 -18.09
CA ALA A 116 -10.42 -11.38 -18.73
C ALA A 116 -11.76 -12.01 -18.35
N LEU A 117 -12.20 -11.79 -17.11
CA LEU A 117 -13.49 -12.29 -16.64
C LEU A 117 -14.67 -11.49 -17.22
N LEU A 118 -14.51 -10.18 -17.34
CA LEU A 118 -15.56 -9.33 -17.87
C LEU A 118 -15.81 -9.58 -19.35
N TYR A 119 -14.75 -9.79 -20.11
CA TYR A 119 -14.84 -9.98 -21.55
C TYR A 119 -15.62 -11.24 -21.93
N PRO A 120 -15.29 -12.44 -21.39
CA PRO A 120 -16.08 -13.64 -21.67
C PRO A 120 -17.53 -13.55 -21.22
N LYS A 121 -17.79 -12.90 -20.08
CA LYS A 121 -19.13 -12.71 -19.59
C LYS A 121 -19.95 -11.84 -20.55
N PHE A 122 -19.34 -10.78 -21.04
CA PHE A 122 -20.00 -9.88 -21.98
C PHE A 122 -20.30 -10.57 -23.29
N LEU A 123 -19.35 -11.35 -23.81
CA LEU A 123 -19.54 -12.13 -25.03
C LEU A 123 -20.62 -13.19 -24.84
N GLY A 124 -20.65 -13.84 -23.70
CA GLY A 124 -21.65 -14.82 -23.38
C GLY A 124 -23.05 -14.24 -23.36
N LEU A 125 -23.19 -13.08 -22.75
CA LEU A 125 -24.47 -12.37 -22.71
C LEU A 125 -24.93 -11.96 -24.09
N LEU A 126 -24.01 -11.47 -24.92
CA LEU A 126 -24.31 -11.10 -26.30
C LEU A 126 -24.74 -12.29 -27.12
N SER A 127 -24.08 -13.42 -26.94
CA SER A 127 -24.43 -14.66 -27.65
C SER A 127 -25.82 -15.12 -27.29
N VAL A 128 -26.14 -15.12 -26.01
CA VAL A 128 -27.48 -15.50 -25.54
C VAL A 128 -28.53 -14.53 -26.09
N PHE A 129 -28.24 -13.27 -26.09
CA PHE A 129 -29.16 -12.23 -26.60
C PHE A 129 -29.40 -12.42 -28.10
N LEU A 130 -28.38 -12.74 -28.86
CA LEU A 130 -28.51 -12.94 -30.30
C LEU A 130 -29.28 -14.23 -30.65
N VAL A 131 -29.11 -15.26 -29.83
CA VAL A 131 -29.80 -16.54 -30.04
C VAL A 131 -31.27 -16.43 -29.69
N LEU A 132 -31.60 -15.60 -28.71
CA LEU A 132 -32.97 -15.33 -28.34
C LEU A 132 -33.62 -14.33 -29.32
#